data_e9030a84778cc463911c8e12e6d8a633
#
_entry.id   e9030a84778cc463911c8e12e6d8a633
#
_cell.length_a   1.000
_cell.length_b   1.000
_cell.length_c   1.000
_cell.angle_alpha   90.00
_cell.angle_beta   90.00
_cell.angle_gamma   90.00
#
_symmetry.space_group_name_H-M   'P 1'
#
loop_
_entity.id
_entity.type
_entity.pdbx_description
1 polymer ?
#
loop_
_entity_poly.entity_id
_entity_poly.type
_entity_poly.pdbx_seq_one_letter_code
_entity_poly.pdbx_strand_id
1 'polypeptide(L)'
;ELWDATTGRIRTLLAYEETAAGTVVPLKLYPYESAFVVFRRPAVKVAGTGLQLNYPVPQTLVRLDAPWKVSFEKKRRGPASQTFACLEDISKNENPDIRYYSGTIWYETEFELKKKPEGELYLNLNDVGVMAKVKINGRYAGGVWTPPYRVNVTDWVRKGKNKVEIEVVTTWMNRLIGDSSLPESERKTWTPCNSWKPTDTLQKSGLIGPVCIESVN
;
A
#
# COMPACT_ATOMS: atom_id res chain seq x y z
N GLU A 1 -24.51 4.21 -7.75
CA GLU A 1 -23.16 4.71 -7.48
C GLU A 1 -22.49 3.92 -6.37
N LEU A 2 -21.18 3.77 -6.46
CA LEU A 2 -20.35 3.27 -5.34
C LEU A 2 -19.60 4.45 -4.73
N TRP A 3 -19.73 4.59 -3.43
CA TRP A 3 -19.01 5.61 -2.66
C TRP A 3 -17.96 4.91 -1.81
N ASP A 4 -16.70 5.22 -2.09
CA ASP A 4 -15.55 4.69 -1.35
C ASP A 4 -15.36 5.48 -0.05
N ALA A 5 -15.51 4.78 1.07
CA ALA A 5 -15.41 5.39 2.41
C ALA A 5 -13.99 5.87 2.75
N THR A 6 -12.96 5.30 2.13
CA THR A 6 -11.55 5.61 2.43
C THR A 6 -11.00 6.78 1.64
N THR A 7 -11.45 6.93 0.40
CA THR A 7 -10.95 7.97 -0.52
C THR A 7 -11.95 9.10 -0.75
N GLY A 8 -13.22 8.90 -0.35
CA GLY A 8 -14.34 9.82 -0.67
C GLY A 8 -14.73 9.80 -2.15
N ARG A 9 -14.19 8.88 -2.92
CA ARG A 9 -14.45 8.78 -4.37
C ARG A 9 -15.84 8.23 -4.64
N ILE A 10 -16.53 8.85 -5.60
CA ILE A 10 -17.83 8.42 -6.08
C ILE A 10 -17.69 7.96 -7.53
N ARG A 11 -18.16 6.77 -7.86
CA ARG A 11 -18.19 6.25 -9.23
C ARG A 11 -19.51 5.56 -9.56
N THR A 12 -19.84 5.55 -10.83
CA THR A 12 -21.02 4.82 -11.31
C THR A 12 -20.72 3.34 -11.39
N LEU A 13 -21.64 2.51 -10.91
CA LEU A 13 -21.64 1.07 -11.14
C LEU A 13 -22.44 0.79 -12.41
N LEU A 14 -21.74 0.28 -13.42
CA LEU A 14 -22.30 0.07 -14.75
C LEU A 14 -22.99 -1.30 -14.88
N ALA A 15 -22.52 -2.29 -14.12
CA ALA A 15 -23.12 -3.61 -14.09
C ALA A 15 -24.13 -3.71 -12.95
N TYR A 16 -25.37 -4.02 -13.28
CA TYR A 16 -26.44 -4.33 -12.35
C TYR A 16 -27.57 -5.08 -13.09
N GLU A 17 -28.41 -5.76 -12.35
CA GLU A 17 -29.60 -6.45 -12.84
C GLU A 17 -30.81 -6.02 -12.03
N GLU A 18 -31.88 -5.63 -12.71
CA GLU A 18 -33.17 -5.37 -12.08
C GLU A 18 -34.01 -6.64 -12.07
N THR A 19 -34.46 -7.06 -10.90
CA THR A 19 -35.29 -8.24 -10.69
C THR A 19 -36.60 -7.86 -10.02
N ALA A 20 -37.56 -8.77 -9.98
CA ALA A 20 -38.81 -8.54 -9.25
C ALA A 20 -38.59 -8.33 -7.73
N ALA A 21 -37.50 -8.81 -7.18
CA ALA A 21 -37.15 -8.69 -5.77
C ALA A 21 -36.27 -7.47 -5.45
N GLY A 22 -35.72 -6.78 -6.47
CA GLY A 22 -34.86 -5.63 -6.30
C GLY A 22 -33.72 -5.57 -7.30
N THR A 23 -32.72 -4.75 -7.00
CA THR A 23 -31.54 -4.57 -7.86
C THR A 23 -30.37 -5.42 -7.35
N VAL A 24 -29.82 -6.24 -8.20
CA VAL A 24 -28.62 -7.06 -7.93
C VAL A 24 -27.41 -6.33 -8.51
N VAL A 25 -26.41 -6.04 -7.67
CA VAL A 25 -25.19 -5.34 -8.07
C VAL A 25 -23.97 -6.21 -7.77
N PRO A 26 -23.17 -6.62 -8.78
CA PRO A 26 -21.96 -7.36 -8.53
C PRO A 26 -20.89 -6.45 -7.89
N LEU A 27 -20.43 -6.87 -6.69
CA LEU A 27 -19.42 -6.15 -5.90
C LEU A 27 -18.18 -7.00 -5.68
N LYS A 28 -17.03 -6.35 -5.62
CA LYS A 28 -15.75 -6.92 -5.18
C LYS A 28 -15.24 -6.09 -4.02
N LEU A 29 -15.08 -6.71 -2.86
CA LEU A 29 -14.51 -6.10 -1.66
C LEU A 29 -13.24 -6.85 -1.27
N TYR A 30 -12.23 -6.11 -0.86
CA TYR A 30 -11.02 -6.64 -0.26
C TYR A 30 -11.20 -6.85 1.25
N PRO A 31 -10.31 -7.58 1.93
CA PRO A 31 -10.35 -7.69 3.38
C PRO A 31 -10.37 -6.30 4.04
N TYR A 32 -11.28 -6.12 5.00
CA TYR A 32 -11.52 -4.86 5.74
C TYR A 32 -12.05 -3.68 4.91
N GLU A 33 -12.37 -3.89 3.62
CA GLU A 33 -12.96 -2.86 2.78
C GLU A 33 -14.45 -2.70 3.06
N SER A 34 -14.94 -1.47 3.03
CA SER A 34 -16.35 -1.12 3.07
C SER A 34 -16.66 -0.09 2.00
N ALA A 35 -17.88 -0.14 1.46
CA ALA A 35 -18.34 0.83 0.49
C ALA A 35 -19.84 1.06 0.66
N PHE A 36 -20.34 2.21 0.19
CA PHE A 36 -21.76 2.48 0.13
C PHE A 36 -22.25 2.32 -1.31
N VAL A 37 -23.33 1.57 -1.49
CA VAL A 37 -24.08 1.53 -2.77
C VAL A 37 -25.26 2.49 -2.63
N VAL A 38 -25.24 3.57 -3.42
CA VAL A 38 -26.19 4.67 -3.26
C VAL A 38 -27.06 4.81 -4.52
N PHE A 39 -28.39 4.74 -4.32
CA PHE A 39 -29.41 4.91 -5.35
C PHE A 39 -30.02 6.30 -5.22
N ARG A 40 -29.51 7.27 -5.96
CA ARG A 40 -30.00 8.67 -5.90
C ARG A 40 -30.37 9.28 -7.25
N ARG A 41 -30.12 8.57 -8.33
CA ARG A 41 -30.43 9.01 -9.70
C ARG A 41 -30.96 7.84 -10.51
N PRO A 42 -31.81 8.08 -11.52
CA PRO A 42 -32.14 7.04 -12.49
C PRO A 42 -30.87 6.45 -13.09
N ALA A 43 -30.80 5.14 -13.18
CA ALA A 43 -29.66 4.46 -13.77
C ALA A 43 -29.64 4.63 -15.28
N VAL A 44 -28.44 4.80 -15.85
CA VAL A 44 -28.25 4.72 -17.29
C VAL A 44 -28.21 3.25 -17.66
N LYS A 45 -29.06 2.82 -18.57
CA LYS A 45 -29.00 1.44 -19.07
C LYS A 45 -27.62 1.17 -19.67
N VAL A 46 -26.92 0.21 -19.09
CA VAL A 46 -25.66 -0.29 -19.63
C VAL A 46 -25.86 -1.75 -20.06
N ALA A 47 -25.27 -2.10 -21.18
CA ALA A 47 -25.34 -3.46 -21.72
C ALA A 47 -24.37 -4.35 -20.94
N GLY A 48 -24.89 -5.11 -19.97
CA GLY A 48 -24.15 -6.19 -19.33
C GLY A 48 -24.23 -6.22 -17.80
N THR A 49 -24.00 -7.40 -17.25
CA THR A 49 -24.05 -7.70 -15.81
C THR A 49 -22.69 -8.15 -15.24
N GLY A 50 -21.64 -8.12 -16.07
CA GLY A 50 -20.34 -8.64 -15.70
C GLY A 50 -19.63 -7.81 -14.62
N LEU A 51 -19.06 -8.47 -13.61
CA LEU A 51 -18.28 -7.84 -12.55
C LEU A 51 -17.18 -6.89 -13.09
N GLN A 52 -16.58 -7.23 -14.22
CA GLN A 52 -15.52 -6.44 -14.85
C GLN A 52 -15.95 -5.04 -15.29
N LEU A 53 -17.25 -4.82 -15.57
CA LEU A 53 -17.77 -3.48 -15.86
C LEU A 53 -17.72 -2.56 -14.62
N ASN A 54 -17.89 -3.14 -13.44
CA ASN A 54 -17.77 -2.42 -12.18
C ASN A 54 -16.33 -2.40 -11.65
N TYR A 55 -15.52 -3.40 -12.01
CA TYR A 55 -14.14 -3.59 -11.54
C TYR A 55 -13.23 -4.00 -12.71
N PRO A 56 -12.83 -3.04 -13.55
CA PRO A 56 -11.91 -3.30 -14.65
C PRO A 56 -10.62 -3.96 -14.15
N VAL A 57 -10.10 -4.89 -14.93
CA VAL A 57 -8.85 -5.58 -14.58
C VAL A 57 -7.68 -4.64 -14.84
N PRO A 58 -6.87 -4.32 -13.83
CA PRO A 58 -5.71 -3.48 -14.01
C PRO A 58 -4.66 -4.14 -14.91
N GLN A 59 -4.01 -3.33 -15.75
CA GLN A 59 -2.88 -3.76 -16.56
C GLN A 59 -1.58 -3.20 -15.98
N THR A 60 -0.62 -4.05 -15.70
CA THR A 60 0.71 -3.63 -15.25
C THR A 60 1.47 -2.99 -16.42
N LEU A 61 1.86 -1.72 -16.25
CA LEU A 61 2.64 -0.97 -17.22
C LEU A 61 4.14 -1.05 -16.92
N VAL A 62 4.52 -0.93 -15.65
CA VAL A 62 5.90 -0.93 -15.20
C VAL A 62 5.98 -1.63 -13.85
N ARG A 63 6.92 -2.56 -13.70
CA ARG A 63 7.35 -3.07 -12.39
C ARG A 63 8.55 -2.27 -11.92
N LEU A 64 8.56 -1.90 -10.65
CA LEU A 64 9.65 -1.14 -10.06
C LEU A 64 10.68 -2.12 -9.46
N ASP A 65 11.36 -2.85 -10.32
CA ASP A 65 12.36 -3.86 -9.95
C ASP A 65 13.78 -3.24 -9.77
N ALA A 66 13.92 -1.91 -9.93
CA ALA A 66 15.17 -1.21 -9.68
C ALA A 66 15.54 -1.24 -8.20
N PRO A 67 16.86 -1.12 -7.87
CA PRO A 67 17.28 -1.06 -6.48
C PRO A 67 16.59 0.09 -5.73
N TRP A 68 16.28 -0.15 -4.47
CA TRP A 68 15.64 0.80 -3.58
C TRP A 68 16.63 1.38 -2.59
N LYS A 69 16.73 2.69 -2.52
CA LYS A 69 17.41 3.36 -1.42
C LYS A 69 16.48 3.34 -0.21
N VAL A 70 16.92 2.71 0.88
CA VAL A 70 16.12 2.53 2.09
C VAL A 70 16.78 3.30 3.24
N SER A 71 15.99 4.14 3.90
CA SER A 71 16.43 4.96 5.03
C SER A 71 15.51 4.75 6.22
N PHE A 72 16.08 4.76 7.43
CA PHE A 72 15.37 4.51 8.68
C PHE A 72 15.39 5.75 9.56
N GLU A 73 14.36 5.93 10.37
CA GLU A 73 14.24 7.07 11.27
C GLU A 73 15.33 7.03 12.36
N LYS A 74 16.25 8.00 12.32
CA LYS A 74 17.40 8.07 13.25
C LYS A 74 16.98 8.16 14.73
N LYS A 75 15.91 8.90 15.03
CA LYS A 75 15.38 9.04 16.41
C LYS A 75 14.90 7.71 16.99
N ARG A 76 14.58 6.73 16.14
CA ARG A 76 14.20 5.37 16.53
C ARG A 76 15.36 4.37 16.51
N ARG A 77 16.60 4.88 16.54
CA ARG A 77 17.82 4.07 16.46
C ARG A 77 17.82 3.12 15.26
N GLY A 78 17.33 3.63 14.12
CA GLY A 78 17.35 2.91 12.87
C GLY A 78 18.77 2.75 12.33
N PRO A 79 19.06 1.69 11.57
CA PRO A 79 20.36 1.49 10.95
C PRO A 79 20.67 2.59 9.92
N ALA A 80 21.91 2.62 9.45
CA ALA A 80 22.30 3.51 8.36
C ALA A 80 21.50 3.22 7.09
N SER A 81 21.36 4.25 6.25
CA SER A 81 20.73 4.09 4.93
C SER A 81 21.50 3.07 4.09
N GLN A 82 20.78 2.22 3.39
CA GLN A 82 21.37 1.18 2.55
C GLN A 82 20.55 0.99 1.26
N THR A 83 21.10 0.22 0.33
CA THR A 83 20.43 -0.11 -0.93
C THR A 83 19.91 -1.53 -0.86
N PHE A 84 18.62 -1.72 -1.06
CA PHE A 84 17.99 -3.03 -1.21
C PHE A 84 17.90 -3.37 -2.69
N ALA A 85 18.48 -4.49 -3.08
CA ALA A 85 18.41 -4.98 -4.47
C ALA A 85 16.96 -5.35 -4.85
N CYS A 86 16.19 -5.86 -3.89
CA CYS A 86 14.77 -6.15 -4.02
C CYS A 86 14.04 -5.81 -2.73
N LEU A 87 12.73 -5.60 -2.84
CA LEU A 87 11.86 -5.41 -1.69
C LEU A 87 11.67 -6.73 -0.95
N GLU A 88 11.56 -6.65 0.37
CA GLU A 88 11.42 -7.81 1.23
C GLU A 88 10.61 -7.49 2.49
N ASP A 89 10.09 -8.54 3.12
CA ASP A 89 9.61 -8.46 4.49
C ASP A 89 10.80 -8.32 5.44
N ILE A 90 11.05 -7.10 5.94
CA ILE A 90 12.22 -6.81 6.77
C ILE A 90 12.23 -7.59 8.10
N SER A 91 11.09 -8.14 8.53
CA SER A 91 11.05 -9.02 9.71
C SER A 91 11.84 -10.32 9.50
N LYS A 92 12.21 -10.64 8.26
CA LYS A 92 13.01 -11.80 7.87
C LYS A 92 14.48 -11.46 7.58
N ASN A 93 14.84 -10.17 7.66
CA ASN A 93 16.20 -9.74 7.37
C ASN A 93 17.21 -10.36 8.37
N GLU A 94 18.40 -10.70 7.90
CA GLU A 94 19.46 -11.30 8.73
C GLU A 94 19.99 -10.33 9.77
N ASN A 95 20.05 -9.04 9.43
CA ASN A 95 20.51 -7.99 10.35
C ASN A 95 19.44 -7.72 11.42
N PRO A 96 19.72 -7.96 12.72
CA PRO A 96 18.77 -7.74 13.82
C PRO A 96 18.28 -6.28 13.92
N ASP A 97 19.11 -5.32 13.54
CA ASP A 97 18.76 -3.89 13.58
C ASP A 97 17.67 -3.54 12.55
N ILE A 98 17.56 -4.32 11.48
CA ILE A 98 16.50 -4.22 10.47
C ILE A 98 15.34 -5.12 10.86
N ARG A 99 15.60 -6.38 11.20
CA ARG A 99 14.57 -7.38 11.55
C ARG A 99 13.62 -6.90 12.63
N TYR A 100 14.15 -6.29 13.69
CA TYR A 100 13.40 -5.80 14.83
C TYR A 100 13.12 -4.29 14.73
N TYR A 101 13.32 -3.68 13.57
CA TYR A 101 13.09 -2.26 13.43
C TYR A 101 11.60 -1.93 13.55
N SER A 102 11.31 -0.86 14.31
CA SER A 102 9.98 -0.26 14.42
C SER A 102 10.10 1.26 14.35
N GLY A 103 9.32 1.87 13.48
CA GLY A 103 9.36 3.30 13.19
C GLY A 103 9.03 3.60 11.73
N THR A 104 9.50 4.74 11.26
CA THR A 104 9.33 5.17 9.88
C THR A 104 10.49 4.71 9.01
N ILE A 105 10.18 4.16 7.84
CA ILE A 105 11.13 3.72 6.82
C ILE A 105 10.79 4.43 5.52
N TRP A 106 11.77 5.01 4.87
CA TRP A 106 11.62 5.64 3.55
C TRP A 106 12.26 4.78 2.48
N TYR A 107 11.51 4.50 1.43
CA TYR A 107 11.92 3.77 0.25
C TYR A 107 11.90 4.71 -0.94
N GLU A 108 13.01 4.85 -1.64
CA GLU A 108 13.15 5.72 -2.81
C GLU A 108 13.66 4.91 -4.00
N THR A 109 13.05 5.10 -5.16
CA THR A 109 13.54 4.59 -6.44
C THR A 109 13.04 5.46 -7.59
N GLU A 110 13.49 5.14 -8.80
CA GLU A 110 13.06 5.80 -10.03
C GLU A 110 12.50 4.78 -11.01
N PHE A 111 11.57 5.20 -11.84
CA PHE A 111 11.06 4.42 -12.95
C PHE A 111 10.86 5.30 -14.18
N GLU A 112 10.83 4.66 -15.35
CA GLU A 112 10.56 5.35 -16.60
C GLU A 112 9.24 4.90 -17.21
N LEU A 113 8.39 5.86 -17.58
CA LEU A 113 7.16 5.62 -18.30
C LEU A 113 7.31 6.08 -19.76
N LYS A 114 7.44 5.12 -20.69
CA LYS A 114 7.65 5.42 -22.13
C LYS A 114 6.52 6.23 -22.73
N LYS A 115 5.28 5.95 -22.32
CA LYS A 115 4.06 6.67 -22.71
C LYS A 115 3.12 6.74 -21.52
N LYS A 116 2.54 7.92 -21.26
CA LYS A 116 1.44 8.04 -20.29
C LYS A 116 0.15 7.65 -21.04
N PRO A 117 -0.50 6.54 -20.71
CA PRO A 117 -1.76 6.15 -21.32
C PRO A 117 -2.89 7.08 -20.89
N GLU A 118 -4.00 7.02 -21.60
CA GLU A 118 -5.27 7.56 -21.14
C GLU A 118 -5.82 6.68 -20.02
N GLY A 119 -6.74 7.23 -19.21
CA GLY A 119 -7.33 6.52 -18.07
C GLY A 119 -6.57 6.74 -16.77
N GLU A 120 -6.90 5.94 -15.78
CA GLU A 120 -6.37 6.08 -14.43
C GLU A 120 -5.11 5.25 -14.22
N LEU A 121 -4.13 5.86 -13.56
CA LEU A 121 -2.88 5.23 -13.18
C LEU A 121 -2.82 5.04 -11.66
N TYR A 122 -2.43 3.85 -11.25
CA TYR A 122 -2.27 3.50 -9.85
C TYR A 122 -0.85 3.01 -9.58
N LEU A 123 -0.29 3.47 -8.47
CA LEU A 123 0.84 2.79 -7.85
C LEU A 123 0.28 1.70 -6.94
N ASN A 124 0.50 0.45 -7.31
CA ASN A 124 0.13 -0.71 -6.50
C ASN A 124 1.34 -1.16 -5.69
N LEU A 125 1.24 -1.09 -4.37
CA LEU A 125 2.29 -1.50 -3.42
C LEU A 125 2.23 -2.99 -3.10
N ASN A 126 1.15 -3.67 -3.47
CA ASN A 126 0.80 -5.06 -3.20
C ASN A 126 0.76 -5.42 -1.72
N ASP A 127 1.89 -5.43 -1.03
CA ASP A 127 1.95 -5.79 0.40
C ASP A 127 2.78 -4.77 1.19
N VAL A 128 2.24 -4.30 2.29
CA VAL A 128 2.82 -3.26 3.17
C VAL A 128 2.59 -3.63 4.63
N GLY A 129 3.61 -3.56 5.41
CA GLY A 129 3.50 -3.78 6.84
C GLY A 129 3.89 -2.53 7.64
N VAL A 130 3.01 -1.55 7.92
CA VAL A 130 1.54 -1.63 8.09
C VAL A 130 0.82 -0.61 7.21
N MET A 131 1.28 0.64 7.19
CA MET A 131 0.70 1.74 6.42
C MET A 131 1.78 2.46 5.61
N ALA A 132 1.38 3.07 4.51
CA ALA A 132 2.31 3.82 3.68
C ALA A 132 1.73 5.15 3.21
N LYS A 133 2.62 6.13 3.01
CA LYS A 133 2.36 7.36 2.27
C LYS A 133 3.22 7.37 1.02
N VAL A 134 2.66 7.86 -0.07
CA VAL A 134 3.30 7.88 -1.38
C VAL A 134 3.51 9.31 -1.84
N LYS A 135 4.72 9.60 -2.32
CA LYS A 135 5.02 10.79 -3.11
C LYS A 135 5.52 10.39 -4.49
N ILE A 136 5.06 11.09 -5.50
CA ILE A 136 5.55 10.99 -6.88
C ILE A 136 6.11 12.34 -7.29
N ASN A 137 7.35 12.37 -7.77
CA ASN A 137 8.03 13.59 -8.19
C ASN A 137 8.02 14.69 -7.11
N GLY A 138 8.17 14.30 -5.83
CA GLY A 138 8.17 15.18 -4.66
C GLY A 138 6.79 15.64 -4.18
N ARG A 139 5.69 15.23 -4.84
CA ARG A 139 4.32 15.61 -4.47
C ARG A 139 3.60 14.45 -3.80
N TYR A 140 2.87 14.76 -2.72
CA TYR A 140 2.05 13.77 -2.02
C TYR A 140 0.90 13.29 -2.92
N ALA A 141 0.83 11.99 -3.14
CA ALA A 141 -0.18 11.36 -3.99
C ALA A 141 -1.28 10.65 -3.19
N GLY A 142 -1.01 10.25 -1.97
CA GLY A 142 -1.98 9.56 -1.12
C GLY A 142 -1.33 8.63 -0.11
N GLY A 143 -2.16 7.94 0.66
CA GLY A 143 -1.71 6.94 1.64
C GLY A 143 -2.62 5.72 1.66
N VAL A 144 -2.11 4.63 2.21
CA VAL A 144 -2.81 3.35 2.36
C VAL A 144 -2.53 2.73 3.73
N TRP A 145 -3.53 2.07 4.32
CA TRP A 145 -3.40 1.37 5.61
C TRP A 145 -4.17 0.04 5.64
N THR A 146 -4.85 -0.29 4.54
CA THR A 146 -5.63 -1.52 4.34
C THR A 146 -5.62 -1.89 2.86
N PRO A 147 -5.76 -3.18 2.51
CA PRO A 147 -5.93 -3.59 1.12
C PRO A 147 -7.16 -2.93 0.45
N PRO A 148 -7.10 -2.67 -0.86
CA PRO A 148 -5.94 -2.83 -1.73
C PRO A 148 -4.93 -1.70 -1.49
N TYR A 149 -3.63 -2.05 -1.34
CA TYR A 149 -2.58 -1.06 -1.13
C TYR A 149 -2.25 -0.32 -2.43
N ARG A 150 -3.19 0.48 -2.93
CA ARG A 150 -3.12 1.18 -4.23
C ARG A 150 -3.40 2.66 -4.05
N VAL A 151 -2.57 3.50 -4.67
CA VAL A 151 -2.72 4.96 -4.67
C VAL A 151 -2.92 5.42 -6.11
N ASN A 152 -3.95 6.24 -6.35
CA ASN A 152 -4.13 6.89 -7.65
C ASN A 152 -3.02 7.93 -7.86
N VAL A 153 -2.23 7.75 -8.92
CA VAL A 153 -1.08 8.59 -9.24
C VAL A 153 -1.21 9.28 -10.60
N THR A 154 -2.42 9.27 -11.18
CA THR A 154 -2.69 9.80 -12.52
C THR A 154 -2.16 11.21 -12.73
N ASP A 155 -2.38 12.10 -11.77
CA ASP A 155 -1.99 13.52 -11.88
C ASP A 155 -0.51 13.78 -11.58
N TRP A 156 0.19 12.79 -11.00
CA TRP A 156 1.55 12.95 -10.50
C TRP A 156 2.61 12.32 -11.39
N VAL A 157 2.22 11.29 -12.18
CA VAL A 157 3.11 10.58 -13.11
C VAL A 157 3.17 11.31 -14.44
N ARG A 158 4.38 11.38 -15.01
CA ARG A 158 4.66 11.98 -16.32
C ARG A 158 5.35 11.00 -17.25
N LYS A 159 5.32 11.26 -18.56
CA LYS A 159 6.16 10.56 -19.54
C LYS A 159 7.64 10.77 -19.19
N GLY A 160 8.46 9.75 -19.36
CA GLY A 160 9.89 9.75 -19.04
C GLY A 160 10.14 9.38 -17.57
N LYS A 161 11.20 9.91 -17.00
CA LYS A 161 11.64 9.58 -15.63
C LYS A 161 10.72 10.14 -14.57
N ASN A 162 10.40 9.30 -13.58
CA ASN A 162 9.62 9.62 -12.39
C ASN A 162 10.37 9.12 -11.16
N LYS A 163 10.36 9.91 -10.09
CA LYS A 163 10.84 9.51 -8.78
C LYS A 163 9.65 9.10 -7.91
N VAL A 164 9.77 7.96 -7.23
CA VAL A 164 8.82 7.51 -6.22
C VAL A 164 9.49 7.47 -4.85
N GLU A 165 8.77 7.97 -3.85
CA GLU A 165 9.16 7.97 -2.45
C GLU A 165 7.99 7.40 -1.65
N ILE A 166 8.25 6.33 -0.90
CA ILE A 166 7.25 5.64 -0.09
C ILE A 166 7.71 5.66 1.37
N GLU A 167 6.92 6.32 2.22
CA GLU A 167 7.11 6.34 3.67
C GLU A 167 6.25 5.22 4.27
N VAL A 168 6.88 4.21 4.86
CA VAL A 168 6.20 3.11 5.54
C VAL A 168 6.34 3.30 7.04
N VAL A 169 5.22 3.17 7.76
CA VAL A 169 5.21 3.18 9.23
C VAL A 169 4.85 1.80 9.74
N THR A 170 5.70 1.25 10.60
CA THR A 170 5.56 -0.08 11.18
C THR A 170 5.01 -0.02 12.61
N THR A 171 4.54 -1.16 13.14
CA THR A 171 4.13 -1.28 14.55
C THR A 171 5.33 -1.42 15.50
N TRP A 172 5.10 -1.25 16.79
CA TRP A 172 6.11 -1.46 17.83
C TRP A 172 6.40 -2.94 18.12
N MET A 173 5.55 -3.86 17.70
CA MET A 173 5.58 -5.25 18.10
C MET A 173 6.95 -5.91 17.87
N ASN A 174 7.51 -5.79 16.65
CA ASN A 174 8.79 -6.43 16.34
C ASN A 174 9.95 -5.90 17.21
N ARG A 175 9.92 -4.59 17.52
CA ARG A 175 10.91 -3.98 18.41
C ARG A 175 10.77 -4.52 19.84
N LEU A 176 9.54 -4.63 20.36
CA LEU A 176 9.28 -5.13 21.71
C LEU A 176 9.67 -6.61 21.86
N ILE A 177 9.45 -7.41 20.81
CA ILE A 177 9.93 -8.80 20.74
C ILE A 177 11.46 -8.84 20.77
N GLY A 178 12.13 -8.02 19.93
CA GLY A 178 13.59 -7.95 19.91
C GLY A 178 14.19 -7.51 21.25
N ASP A 179 13.63 -6.46 21.84
CA ASP A 179 14.10 -5.92 23.12
C ASP A 179 13.84 -6.87 24.31
N SER A 180 12.87 -7.79 24.19
CA SER A 180 12.53 -8.74 25.26
C SER A 180 13.67 -9.74 25.57
N SER A 181 14.56 -9.98 24.61
CA SER A 181 15.74 -10.84 24.78
C SER A 181 16.98 -10.09 25.31
N LEU A 182 16.92 -8.76 25.44
CA LEU A 182 18.06 -7.93 25.79
C LEU A 182 18.00 -7.46 27.24
N PRO A 183 19.17 -7.32 27.90
CA PRO A 183 19.28 -6.59 29.17
C PRO A 183 18.67 -5.20 29.04
N GLU A 184 18.16 -4.63 30.11
CA GLU A 184 17.50 -3.34 30.09
C GLU A 184 18.38 -2.22 29.52
N SER A 185 19.66 -2.23 29.83
CA SER A 185 20.66 -1.26 29.33
C SER A 185 20.88 -1.29 27.81
N GLU A 186 20.54 -2.41 27.14
CA GLU A 186 20.74 -2.61 25.71
C GLU A 186 19.45 -2.44 24.90
N ARG A 187 18.29 -2.38 25.58
CA ARG A 187 16.99 -2.20 24.92
C ARG A 187 16.94 -0.88 24.15
N LYS A 188 16.38 -0.94 22.97
CA LYS A 188 16.27 0.22 22.09
C LYS A 188 15.00 1.03 22.31
N THR A 189 14.05 0.50 23.09
CA THR A 189 12.85 1.21 23.49
C THR A 189 12.57 0.99 24.98
N TRP A 190 11.78 1.91 25.57
CA TRP A 190 11.29 1.78 26.92
C TRP A 190 9.77 1.59 26.91
N THR A 191 9.30 0.70 27.76
CA THR A 191 7.87 0.50 28.04
C THR A 191 7.71 0.07 29.50
N PRO A 192 6.67 0.54 30.19
CA PRO A 192 6.43 0.13 31.58
C PRO A 192 6.07 -1.37 31.73
N CYS A 193 5.56 -1.95 30.64
CA CYS A 193 5.21 -3.37 30.57
C CYS A 193 5.51 -3.90 29.18
N ASN A 194 6.30 -4.97 29.09
CA ASN A 194 6.52 -5.71 27.86
C ASN A 194 6.03 -7.15 28.06
N SER A 195 4.88 -7.48 27.49
CA SER A 195 4.32 -8.84 27.51
C SER A 195 4.87 -9.75 26.39
N TRP A 196 5.61 -9.19 25.43
CA TRP A 196 6.17 -9.93 24.32
C TRP A 196 7.38 -10.77 24.74
N LYS A 197 7.51 -11.95 24.12
CA LYS A 197 8.58 -12.91 24.39
C LYS A 197 9.48 -13.06 23.14
N PRO A 198 10.75 -13.48 23.31
CA PRO A 198 11.66 -13.71 22.17
C PRO A 198 11.17 -14.78 21.18
N THR A 199 10.27 -15.66 21.65
CA THR A 199 9.67 -16.75 20.85
C THR A 199 8.42 -16.34 20.09
N ASP A 200 7.92 -15.11 20.29
CA ASP A 200 6.73 -14.66 19.61
C ASP A 200 7.01 -14.41 18.12
N THR A 201 5.99 -14.68 17.30
CA THR A 201 6.10 -14.51 15.85
C THR A 201 6.17 -13.03 15.47
N LEU A 202 7.20 -12.67 14.70
CA LEU A 202 7.31 -11.32 14.14
C LEU A 202 6.18 -11.02 13.16
N GLN A 203 5.70 -9.79 13.18
CA GLN A 203 4.77 -9.30 12.16
C GLN A 203 5.52 -8.92 10.90
N LYS A 204 4.89 -9.15 9.75
CA LYS A 204 5.33 -8.59 8.47
C LYS A 204 5.61 -7.09 8.60
N SER A 205 6.70 -6.62 8.04
CA SER A 205 7.15 -5.24 8.23
C SER A 205 7.85 -4.69 7.00
N GLY A 206 7.67 -3.38 6.76
CA GLY A 206 8.29 -2.69 5.64
C GLY A 206 7.45 -2.71 4.36
N LEU A 207 8.06 -2.33 3.25
CA LEU A 207 7.51 -2.42 1.91
C LEU A 207 7.90 -3.76 1.30
N ILE A 208 6.93 -4.64 1.13
CA ILE A 208 7.19 -6.03 0.72
C ILE A 208 7.07 -6.18 -0.80
N GLY A 209 6.13 -5.43 -1.41
CA GLY A 209 5.94 -5.43 -2.85
C GLY A 209 5.34 -6.72 -3.43
N PRO A 210 5.53 -6.99 -4.71
CA PRO A 210 6.19 -6.13 -5.71
C PRO A 210 5.43 -4.83 -6.00
N VAL A 211 6.16 -3.74 -6.21
CA VAL A 211 5.55 -2.44 -6.54
C VAL A 211 5.44 -2.28 -8.05
N CYS A 212 4.29 -1.80 -8.53
CA CYS A 212 4.08 -1.58 -9.95
C CYS A 212 3.19 -0.38 -10.25
N ILE A 213 3.35 0.19 -11.45
CA ILE A 213 2.41 1.12 -12.05
C ILE A 213 1.41 0.31 -12.87
N GLU A 214 0.13 0.52 -12.58
CA GLU A 214 -1.00 -0.12 -13.28
C GLU A 214 -1.86 0.93 -13.96
N SER A 215 -2.44 0.58 -15.13
CA SER A 215 -3.53 1.35 -15.75
C SER A 215 -4.87 0.65 -15.54
N VAL A 216 -5.89 1.46 -15.37
CA VAL A 216 -7.30 1.02 -15.34
C VAL A 216 -8.05 1.83 -16.38
N ASN A 217 -8.57 1.16 -17.40
CA ASN A 217 -9.33 1.73 -18.51
C ASN A 217 -10.82 1.46 -18.33
#